data_08fb1766c679b6e4dd1f7b132bc0ce32
#
_entry.id   08fb1766c679b6e4dd1f7b132bc0ce32
#
_cell.length_a   1.000
_cell.length_b   1.000
_cell.length_c   1.000
_cell.angle_alpha   90.00
_cell.angle_beta   90.00
_cell.angle_gamma   90.00
#
_symmetry.space_group_name_H-M   'P 1'
#
loop_
_entity.id
_entity.type
_entity.pdbx_description
1 polymer ?
#
loop_
_entity_poly.entity_id
_entity_poly.type
_entity_poly.pdbx_seq_one_letter_code
_entity_poly.pdbx_strand_id
1 'polypeptide(L)'
;MRLNCAIFDMDGTVLDSTQAWVQAAACVLTRRGKTPPEDFSAVIRPMDAEQLVTYFRREYLPEITLRQVSEEVGAYMMDFYSHKVQPKPGVKKFLALLKMEGVQCYLATATDRSMARAAIVHAGLEPYFKGIITSGEIGKSKSDSPAIYEWAMKRMRGSKLDTVVFEDVLFAIRTAKEAGFRVAAVYDRDSEEEQGEIKALADYYITSFEELYEAQTLG
;
A
#
# COMPACT_ATOMS: atom_id res chain seq x y z
N MET A 1 -11.66 -17.70 -16.74
CA MET A 1 -10.49 -17.00 -17.33
C MET A 1 -9.33 -17.17 -16.37
N ARG A 2 -8.18 -17.64 -16.84
CA ARG A 2 -7.06 -17.99 -15.95
C ARG A 2 -6.35 -16.73 -15.48
N LEU A 3 -6.06 -16.60 -14.20
CA LEU A 3 -5.16 -15.58 -13.63
C LEU A 3 -3.71 -15.97 -13.93
N ASN A 4 -2.95 -15.12 -14.63
CA ASN A 4 -1.55 -15.37 -14.91
C ASN A 4 -0.64 -14.39 -14.17
N CYS A 5 -1.12 -13.19 -13.88
CA CYS A 5 -0.38 -12.13 -13.22
C CYS A 5 -1.20 -11.48 -12.11
N ALA A 6 -0.54 -11.18 -11.00
CA ALA A 6 -1.12 -10.43 -9.89
C ALA A 6 -0.18 -9.29 -9.49
N ILE A 7 -0.71 -8.09 -9.39
CA ILE A 7 0.02 -6.90 -8.96
C ILE A 7 -0.55 -6.49 -7.61
N PHE A 8 0.30 -6.33 -6.63
CA PHE A 8 -0.11 -5.99 -5.27
C PHE A 8 0.44 -4.62 -4.89
N ASP A 9 -0.41 -3.77 -4.34
CA ASP A 9 0.07 -2.70 -3.49
C ASP A 9 0.66 -3.28 -2.20
N MET A 10 1.36 -2.45 -1.44
CA MET A 10 2.04 -2.86 -0.23
C MET A 10 1.29 -2.44 1.05
N ASP A 11 1.24 -1.14 1.28
CA ASP A 11 0.74 -0.56 2.54
C ASP A 11 -0.79 -0.57 2.55
N GLY A 12 -1.41 -1.20 3.55
CA GLY A 12 -2.86 -1.36 3.57
C GLY A 12 -3.38 -2.52 2.72
N THR A 13 -2.57 -3.05 1.80
CA THR A 13 -2.94 -4.19 0.94
C THR A 13 -2.32 -5.49 1.42
N VAL A 14 -1.00 -5.69 1.29
CA VAL A 14 -0.34 -6.92 1.78
C VAL A 14 0.24 -6.78 3.17
N LEU A 15 0.47 -5.56 3.64
CA LEU A 15 1.00 -5.25 4.97
C LEU A 15 0.00 -4.42 5.79
N ASP A 16 -0.07 -4.70 7.08
CA ASP A 16 -0.78 -3.87 8.07
C ASP A 16 0.17 -2.74 8.53
N SER A 17 0.23 -1.67 7.76
CA SER A 17 1.24 -0.61 7.91
C SER A 17 0.70 0.81 7.86
N THR A 18 -0.55 1.04 7.46
CA THR A 18 -1.10 2.38 7.27
C THR A 18 -1.05 3.24 8.53
N GLN A 19 -1.36 2.66 9.70
CA GLN A 19 -1.29 3.36 10.97
C GLN A 19 0.13 3.75 11.40
N ALA A 20 1.16 3.06 10.90
CA ALA A 20 2.55 3.40 11.23
C ALA A 20 2.95 4.77 10.66
N TRP A 21 2.41 5.17 9.52
CA TRP A 21 2.64 6.50 8.94
C TRP A 21 2.08 7.61 9.84
N VAL A 22 0.89 7.42 10.40
CA VAL A 22 0.29 8.35 11.38
C VAL A 22 1.15 8.43 12.65
N GLN A 23 1.61 7.28 13.14
CA GLN A 23 2.49 7.21 14.31
C GLN A 23 3.85 7.88 14.05
N ALA A 24 4.43 7.71 12.87
CA ALA A 24 5.66 8.37 12.46
C ALA A 24 5.52 9.90 12.49
N ALA A 25 4.43 10.42 11.93
CA ALA A 25 4.12 11.85 11.97
C ALA A 25 3.89 12.36 13.41
N ALA A 26 3.16 11.60 14.23
CA ALA A 26 2.95 11.92 15.65
C ALA A 26 4.28 11.96 16.44
N CYS A 27 5.23 11.06 16.13
CA CYS A 27 6.56 11.06 16.76
C CYS A 27 7.35 12.34 16.50
N VAL A 28 7.19 12.99 15.36
CA VAL A 28 7.84 14.28 15.06
C VAL A 28 7.40 15.36 16.06
N LEU A 29 6.12 15.37 16.42
CA LEU A 29 5.53 16.29 17.40
C LEU A 29 5.95 15.92 18.83
N THR A 30 5.79 14.66 19.23
CA THR A 30 6.02 14.20 20.60
C THR A 30 7.48 14.33 21.02
N ARG A 31 8.45 14.11 20.11
CA ARG A 31 9.89 14.35 20.36
C ARG A 31 10.19 15.81 20.68
N ARG A 32 9.30 16.74 20.34
CA ARG A 32 9.41 18.18 20.62
C ARG A 32 8.45 18.65 21.74
N GLY A 33 7.93 17.70 22.52
CA GLY A 33 7.04 17.98 23.64
C GLY A 33 5.66 18.51 23.23
N LYS A 34 5.24 18.24 21.99
CA LYS A 34 3.90 18.58 21.49
C LYS A 34 3.01 17.35 21.51
N THR A 35 1.74 17.53 21.88
CA THR A 35 0.74 16.46 21.87
C THR A 35 -0.12 16.57 20.61
N PRO A 36 -0.16 15.51 19.77
CA PRO A 36 -1.10 15.46 18.66
C PRO A 36 -2.56 15.53 19.17
N PRO A 37 -3.48 16.15 18.44
CA PRO A 37 -4.91 16.18 18.83
C PRO A 37 -5.56 14.80 18.66
N GLU A 38 -6.74 14.61 19.20
CA GLU A 38 -7.47 13.32 19.14
C GLU A 38 -7.81 12.92 17.70
N ASP A 39 -8.12 13.89 16.86
CA ASP A 39 -8.46 13.71 15.44
C ASP A 39 -7.24 13.72 14.50
N PHE A 40 -6.02 13.65 15.06
CA PHE A 40 -4.76 13.78 14.31
C PHE A 40 -4.71 12.88 13.07
N SER A 41 -5.10 11.62 13.22
CA SER A 41 -5.10 10.66 12.09
C SER A 41 -5.99 11.13 10.93
N ALA A 42 -7.21 11.56 11.25
CA ALA A 42 -8.15 12.04 10.23
C ALA A 42 -7.64 13.32 9.54
N VAL A 43 -6.99 14.21 10.29
CA VAL A 43 -6.47 15.48 9.78
C VAL A 43 -5.30 15.27 8.83
N ILE A 44 -4.34 14.39 9.16
CA ILE A 44 -3.11 14.25 8.37
C ILE A 44 -3.21 13.23 7.23
N ARG A 45 -4.18 12.32 7.27
CA ARG A 45 -4.35 11.25 6.27
C ARG A 45 -4.40 11.76 4.82
N PRO A 46 -5.13 12.84 4.48
CA PRO A 46 -5.18 13.33 3.10
C PRO A 46 -3.95 14.16 2.70
N MET A 47 -3.00 14.40 3.62
CA MET A 47 -1.89 15.31 3.40
C MET A 47 -0.69 14.61 2.76
N ASP A 48 -0.12 15.24 1.75
CA ASP A 48 1.24 14.91 1.31
C ASP A 48 2.30 15.48 2.28
N ALA A 49 3.58 15.20 2.02
CA ALA A 49 4.66 15.62 2.91
C ALA A 49 4.78 17.16 3.05
N GLU A 50 4.50 17.92 2.01
CA GLU A 50 4.55 19.39 2.03
C GLU A 50 3.38 19.97 2.82
N GLN A 51 2.20 19.41 2.63
CA GLN A 51 0.99 19.77 3.37
C GLN A 51 1.15 19.44 4.86
N LEU A 52 1.71 18.28 5.20
CA LEU A 52 2.02 17.89 6.59
C LEU A 52 2.99 18.87 7.24
N VAL A 53 4.05 19.27 6.56
CA VAL A 53 4.99 20.28 7.07
C VAL A 53 4.32 21.63 7.25
N THR A 54 3.46 22.04 6.31
CA THR A 54 2.71 23.29 6.40
C THR A 54 1.76 23.27 7.61
N TYR A 55 1.06 22.17 7.82
CA TYR A 55 0.23 21.96 9.00
C TYR A 55 1.05 22.02 10.29
N PHE A 56 2.19 21.32 10.37
CA PHE A 56 3.07 21.36 11.54
C PHE A 56 3.58 22.77 11.85
N ARG A 57 3.98 23.53 10.82
CA ARG A 57 4.43 24.91 11.00
C ARG A 57 3.34 25.81 11.55
N ARG A 58 2.13 25.67 11.04
CA ARG A 58 1.01 26.51 11.44
C ARG A 58 0.58 26.25 12.89
N GLU A 59 0.51 24.96 13.27
CA GLU A 59 -0.14 24.56 14.52
C GLU A 59 0.85 24.31 15.68
N TYR A 60 2.08 23.87 15.40
CA TYR A 60 2.95 23.33 16.45
C TYR A 60 4.41 23.79 16.41
N LEU A 61 5.01 23.87 15.23
CA LEU A 61 6.46 23.93 15.04
C LEU A 61 6.83 24.91 13.93
N PRO A 62 6.77 26.25 14.15
CA PRO A 62 6.93 27.25 13.07
C PRO A 62 8.22 27.11 12.24
N GLU A 63 9.30 26.60 12.86
CA GLU A 63 10.62 26.51 12.24
C GLU A 63 10.93 25.11 11.63
N ILE A 64 9.99 24.15 11.70
CA ILE A 64 10.27 22.81 11.17
C ILE A 64 10.39 22.82 9.65
N THR A 65 11.35 22.07 9.13
CA THR A 65 11.61 21.97 7.70
C THR A 65 11.08 20.68 7.11
N LEU A 66 10.78 20.68 5.81
CA LEU A 66 10.41 19.46 5.07
C LEU A 66 11.46 18.38 5.24
N ARG A 67 12.74 18.74 5.17
CA ARG A 67 13.86 17.82 5.35
C ARG A 67 13.81 17.12 6.71
N GLN A 68 13.61 17.88 7.80
CA GLN A 68 13.53 17.30 9.15
C GLN A 68 12.37 16.33 9.29
N VAL A 69 11.18 16.70 8.79
CA VAL A 69 10.00 15.80 8.84
C VAL A 69 10.26 14.55 8.01
N SER A 70 10.77 14.69 6.79
CA SER A 70 11.05 13.55 5.91
C SER A 70 12.10 12.60 6.48
N GLU A 71 13.18 13.13 7.06
CA GLU A 71 14.24 12.34 7.70
C GLU A 71 13.71 11.58 8.93
N GLU A 72 12.91 12.23 9.78
CA GLU A 72 12.38 11.61 11.01
C GLU A 72 11.27 10.58 10.73
N VAL A 73 10.35 10.91 9.84
CA VAL A 73 9.30 9.97 9.38
C VAL A 73 9.96 8.80 8.65
N GLY A 74 10.91 9.07 7.76
CA GLY A 74 11.65 8.04 7.04
C GLY A 74 12.43 7.09 7.97
N ALA A 75 13.11 7.63 8.99
CA ALA A 75 13.82 6.81 9.97
C ALA A 75 12.87 5.93 10.80
N TYR A 76 11.72 6.48 11.21
CA TYR A 76 10.68 5.72 11.92
C TYR A 76 10.14 4.58 11.05
N MET A 77 9.77 4.88 9.82
CA MET A 77 9.21 3.90 8.89
C MET A 77 10.22 2.82 8.51
N MET A 78 11.50 3.17 8.33
CA MET A 78 12.54 2.19 8.07
C MET A 78 12.69 1.21 9.25
N ASP A 79 12.68 1.69 10.49
CA ASP A 79 12.70 0.83 11.69
C ASP A 79 11.45 -0.05 11.76
N PHE A 80 10.27 0.52 11.52
CA PHE A 80 9.01 -0.21 11.51
C PHE A 80 9.01 -1.34 10.47
N TYR A 81 9.37 -1.05 9.23
CA TYR A 81 9.42 -2.02 8.14
C TYR A 81 10.48 -3.10 8.35
N SER A 82 11.61 -2.74 8.97
CA SER A 82 12.70 -3.70 9.20
C SER A 82 12.44 -4.66 10.36
N HIS A 83 11.57 -4.28 11.33
CA HIS A 83 11.51 -5.01 12.59
C HIS A 83 10.11 -5.29 13.14
N LYS A 84 9.06 -4.62 12.64
CA LYS A 84 7.75 -4.61 13.32
C LYS A 84 6.57 -4.93 12.41
N VAL A 85 6.64 -4.58 11.13
CA VAL A 85 5.53 -4.73 10.20
C VAL A 85 5.04 -6.17 10.10
N GLN A 86 3.72 -6.35 10.06
CA GLN A 86 3.09 -7.65 9.90
C GLN A 86 2.37 -7.75 8.56
N PRO A 87 2.36 -8.91 7.91
CA PRO A 87 1.50 -9.15 6.77
C PRO A 87 0.04 -9.17 7.21
N LYS A 88 -0.87 -8.71 6.35
CA LYS A 88 -2.31 -8.88 6.59
C LYS A 88 -2.69 -10.36 6.67
N PRO A 89 -3.79 -10.70 7.39
CA PRO A 89 -4.22 -12.09 7.55
C PRO A 89 -4.38 -12.80 6.21
N GLY A 90 -3.85 -14.02 6.12
CA GLY A 90 -3.97 -14.87 4.94
C GLY A 90 -3.03 -14.58 3.77
N VAL A 91 -2.40 -13.40 3.70
CA VAL A 91 -1.53 -12.96 2.58
C VAL A 91 -0.47 -14.00 2.22
N LYS A 92 0.29 -14.47 3.20
CA LYS A 92 1.41 -15.40 2.94
C LYS A 92 0.93 -16.71 2.33
N LYS A 93 -0.18 -17.26 2.84
CA LYS A 93 -0.79 -18.49 2.32
C LYS A 93 -1.32 -18.27 0.91
N PHE A 94 -2.02 -17.17 0.67
CA PHE A 94 -2.54 -16.81 -0.64
C PHE A 94 -1.42 -16.66 -1.68
N LEU A 95 -0.37 -15.92 -1.37
CA LEU A 95 0.79 -15.77 -2.26
C LEU A 95 1.49 -17.12 -2.54
N ALA A 96 1.54 -18.02 -1.56
CA ALA A 96 2.09 -19.37 -1.75
C ALA A 96 1.23 -20.18 -2.74
N LEU A 97 -0.10 -20.10 -2.65
CA LEU A 97 -1.02 -20.74 -3.58
C LEU A 97 -0.85 -20.18 -5.00
N LEU A 98 -0.82 -18.85 -5.16
CA LEU A 98 -0.57 -18.23 -6.47
C LEU A 98 0.74 -18.72 -7.09
N LYS A 99 1.80 -18.84 -6.27
CA LYS A 99 3.10 -19.36 -6.73
C LYS A 99 3.01 -20.82 -7.18
N MET A 100 2.26 -21.66 -6.47
CA MET A 100 2.03 -23.07 -6.84
C MET A 100 1.24 -23.18 -8.15
N GLU A 101 0.31 -22.26 -8.41
CA GLU A 101 -0.47 -22.19 -9.64
C GLU A 101 0.30 -21.56 -10.82
N GLY A 102 1.53 -21.11 -10.58
CA GLY A 102 2.38 -20.47 -11.59
C GLY A 102 2.02 -19.02 -11.90
N VAL A 103 1.19 -18.38 -11.06
CA VAL A 103 0.84 -16.96 -11.19
C VAL A 103 2.06 -16.11 -10.81
N GLN A 104 2.36 -15.13 -11.67
CA GLN A 104 3.48 -14.21 -11.41
C GLN A 104 2.97 -13.04 -10.59
N CYS A 105 3.66 -12.75 -9.47
CA CYS A 105 3.31 -11.64 -8.59
C CYS A 105 4.36 -10.53 -8.65
N TYR A 106 3.91 -9.28 -8.66
CA TYR A 106 4.76 -8.09 -8.62
C TYR A 106 4.25 -7.11 -7.56
N LEU A 107 5.16 -6.48 -6.82
CA LEU A 107 4.80 -5.44 -5.85
C LEU A 107 4.88 -4.07 -6.53
N ALA A 108 3.82 -3.27 -6.41
CA ALA A 108 3.70 -1.92 -6.99
C ALA A 108 3.29 -0.93 -5.88
N THR A 109 4.24 -0.15 -5.37
CA THR A 109 4.04 0.68 -4.17
C THR A 109 4.46 2.13 -4.36
N ALA A 110 3.87 3.04 -3.57
CA ALA A 110 4.33 4.41 -3.44
C ALA A 110 5.55 4.55 -2.51
N THR A 111 5.77 3.57 -1.64
CA THR A 111 6.88 3.55 -0.69
C THR A 111 8.22 3.33 -1.39
N ASP A 112 9.28 3.99 -0.91
CA ASP A 112 10.63 3.87 -1.45
C ASP A 112 11.12 2.42 -1.48
N ARG A 113 11.86 2.07 -2.54
CA ARG A 113 12.36 0.71 -2.78
C ARG A 113 13.10 0.09 -1.60
N SER A 114 13.94 0.86 -0.91
CA SER A 114 14.71 0.38 0.24
C SER A 114 13.79 -0.03 1.40
N MET A 115 12.80 0.78 1.70
CA MET A 115 11.79 0.52 2.73
C MET A 115 10.88 -0.65 2.32
N ALA A 116 10.38 -0.64 1.07
CA ALA A 116 9.53 -1.72 0.56
C ALA A 116 10.25 -3.07 0.60
N ARG A 117 11.54 -3.11 0.23
CA ARG A 117 12.34 -4.34 0.33
C ARG A 117 12.52 -4.78 1.78
N ALA A 118 12.87 -3.86 2.69
CA ALA A 118 13.00 -4.19 4.12
C ALA A 118 11.70 -4.80 4.66
N ALA A 119 10.56 -4.20 4.32
CA ALA A 119 9.24 -4.63 4.75
C ALA A 119 8.90 -6.06 4.28
N ILE A 120 9.03 -6.35 2.98
CA ILE A 120 8.68 -7.68 2.45
C ILE A 120 9.67 -8.77 2.88
N VAL A 121 10.93 -8.42 3.13
CA VAL A 121 11.93 -9.35 3.70
C VAL A 121 11.55 -9.68 5.14
N HIS A 122 11.29 -8.66 5.97
CA HIS A 122 10.88 -8.86 7.36
C HIS A 122 9.58 -9.67 7.47
N ALA A 123 8.57 -9.34 6.66
CA ALA A 123 7.31 -10.06 6.62
C ALA A 123 7.42 -11.48 6.03
N GLY A 124 8.57 -11.87 5.48
CA GLY A 124 8.79 -13.17 4.83
C GLY A 124 8.00 -13.34 3.53
N LEU A 125 7.75 -12.24 2.80
CA LEU A 125 6.98 -12.23 1.56
C LEU A 125 7.87 -12.14 0.31
N GLU A 126 9.16 -11.76 0.44
CA GLU A 126 10.09 -11.60 -0.69
C GLU A 126 10.07 -12.77 -1.69
N PRO A 127 10.05 -14.06 -1.29
CA PRO A 127 10.13 -15.18 -2.22
C PRO A 127 8.92 -15.33 -3.17
N TYR A 128 7.85 -14.60 -2.93
CA TYR A 128 6.62 -14.68 -3.71
C TYR A 128 6.56 -13.64 -4.83
N PHE A 129 7.33 -12.55 -4.72
CA PHE A 129 7.34 -11.48 -5.70
C PHE A 129 8.51 -11.61 -6.68
N LYS A 130 8.23 -11.45 -7.98
CA LYS A 130 9.27 -11.36 -9.02
C LYS A 130 10.08 -10.07 -8.94
N GLY A 131 9.53 -9.05 -8.32
CA GLY A 131 10.18 -7.77 -8.12
C GLY A 131 9.27 -6.73 -7.49
N ILE A 132 9.86 -5.57 -7.26
CA ILE A 132 9.21 -4.37 -6.72
C ILE A 132 9.33 -3.28 -7.79
N ILE A 133 8.30 -2.48 -7.96
CA ILE A 133 8.33 -1.20 -8.68
C ILE A 133 7.72 -0.12 -7.78
N THR A 134 8.31 1.06 -7.79
CA THR A 134 7.83 2.16 -6.97
C THR A 134 7.33 3.33 -7.82
N SER A 135 6.41 4.12 -7.27
CA SER A 135 5.93 5.34 -7.93
C SER A 135 7.07 6.33 -8.21
N GLY A 136 8.06 6.39 -7.30
CA GLY A 136 9.25 7.23 -7.48
C GLY A 136 10.10 6.82 -8.70
N GLU A 137 10.24 5.52 -8.97
CA GLU A 137 10.97 5.02 -10.14
C GLU A 137 10.21 5.23 -11.45
N ILE A 138 8.89 5.24 -11.40
CA ILE A 138 8.04 5.56 -12.55
C ILE A 138 7.98 7.08 -12.78
N GLY A 139 8.17 7.89 -11.74
CA GLY A 139 8.04 9.34 -11.79
C GLY A 139 6.58 9.82 -11.90
N LYS A 140 5.62 8.97 -11.52
CA LYS A 140 4.18 9.26 -11.54
C LYS A 140 3.48 8.64 -10.34
N SER A 141 2.53 9.38 -9.76
CA SER A 141 1.65 8.88 -8.72
C SER A 141 0.63 7.88 -9.27
N LYS A 142 0.17 6.97 -8.42
CA LYS A 142 -0.96 6.07 -8.71
C LYS A 142 -2.29 6.82 -8.86
N SER A 143 -2.42 8.04 -8.29
CA SER A 143 -3.59 8.90 -8.50
C SER A 143 -3.68 9.43 -9.92
N ASP A 144 -2.53 9.64 -10.56
CA ASP A 144 -2.46 10.39 -11.83
C ASP A 144 -2.26 9.47 -13.03
N SER A 145 -1.78 8.25 -12.80
CA SER A 145 -1.38 7.39 -13.91
C SER A 145 -1.34 5.90 -13.55
N PRO A 146 -1.83 5.02 -14.43
CA PRO A 146 -1.72 3.57 -14.30
C PRO A 146 -0.33 3.02 -14.64
N ALA A 147 0.64 3.89 -14.94
CA ALA A 147 1.95 3.49 -15.47
C ALA A 147 2.67 2.45 -14.62
N ILE A 148 2.53 2.50 -13.29
CA ILE A 148 3.15 1.54 -12.38
C ILE A 148 2.59 0.12 -12.58
N TYR A 149 1.27 -0.01 -12.77
CA TYR A 149 0.60 -1.30 -13.01
C TYR A 149 0.92 -1.83 -14.41
N GLU A 150 0.91 -0.95 -15.42
CA GLU A 150 1.27 -1.32 -16.80
C GLU A 150 2.73 -1.76 -16.91
N TRP A 151 3.62 -1.12 -16.16
CA TRP A 151 5.03 -1.51 -16.10
C TRP A 151 5.19 -2.89 -15.47
N ALA A 152 4.56 -3.14 -14.32
CA ALA A 152 4.60 -4.44 -13.64
C ALA A 152 4.01 -5.55 -14.52
N MET A 153 2.86 -5.32 -15.15
CA MET A 153 2.23 -6.25 -16.09
C MET A 153 3.17 -6.62 -17.26
N LYS A 154 3.79 -5.62 -17.89
CA LYS A 154 4.75 -5.85 -18.99
C LYS A 154 5.97 -6.68 -18.54
N ARG A 155 6.49 -6.44 -17.33
CA ARG A 155 7.60 -7.22 -16.75
C ARG A 155 7.23 -8.69 -16.52
N MET A 156 5.98 -8.96 -16.22
CA MET A 156 5.45 -10.32 -16.08
C MET A 156 4.98 -10.92 -17.41
N ARG A 157 5.08 -10.18 -18.54
CA ARG A 157 4.58 -10.58 -19.87
C ARG A 157 3.09 -10.91 -19.87
N GLY A 158 2.33 -10.24 -19.00
CA GLY A 158 0.89 -10.37 -18.88
C GLY A 158 0.11 -9.43 -19.79
N SER A 159 -1.19 -9.59 -19.77
CA SER A 159 -2.17 -8.70 -20.39
C SER A 159 -3.16 -8.19 -19.35
N LYS A 160 -3.91 -7.12 -19.64
CA LYS A 160 -4.93 -6.60 -18.71
C LYS A 160 -6.04 -7.63 -18.42
N LEU A 161 -6.30 -8.52 -19.35
CA LEU A 161 -7.33 -9.56 -19.21
C LEU A 161 -6.96 -10.67 -18.23
N ASP A 162 -5.67 -10.96 -18.07
CA ASP A 162 -5.15 -12.03 -17.20
C ASP A 162 -4.38 -11.51 -15.98
N THR A 163 -4.47 -10.21 -15.74
CA THR A 163 -3.85 -9.52 -14.59
C THR A 163 -4.92 -8.99 -13.65
N VAL A 164 -4.72 -9.21 -12.34
CA VAL A 164 -5.52 -8.59 -11.26
C VAL A 164 -4.62 -7.68 -10.45
N VAL A 165 -5.10 -6.47 -10.17
CA VAL A 165 -4.48 -5.52 -9.25
C VAL A 165 -5.16 -5.63 -7.89
N PHE A 166 -4.38 -5.80 -6.83
CA PHE A 166 -4.83 -5.78 -5.44
C PHE A 166 -4.47 -4.42 -4.83
N GLU A 167 -5.47 -3.71 -4.33
CA GLU A 167 -5.37 -2.33 -3.81
C GLU A 167 -6.38 -2.08 -2.70
N ASP A 168 -6.11 -1.09 -1.84
CA ASP A 168 -6.99 -0.71 -0.72
C ASP A 168 -7.48 0.75 -0.79
N VAL A 169 -6.85 1.60 -1.62
CA VAL A 169 -7.20 3.03 -1.69
C VAL A 169 -7.99 3.37 -2.96
N LEU A 170 -9.06 4.16 -2.79
CA LEU A 170 -10.02 4.48 -3.83
C LEU A 170 -9.39 5.07 -5.10
N PHE A 171 -8.50 6.06 -4.97
CA PHE A 171 -7.90 6.70 -6.15
C PHE A 171 -7.07 5.72 -7.00
N ALA A 172 -6.35 4.80 -6.37
CA ALA A 172 -5.53 3.82 -7.06
C ALA A 172 -6.39 2.73 -7.72
N ILE A 173 -7.46 2.29 -7.04
CA ILE A 173 -8.48 1.40 -7.58
C ILE A 173 -9.12 2.04 -8.83
N ARG A 174 -9.53 3.31 -8.75
CA ARG A 174 -10.12 4.05 -9.88
C ARG A 174 -9.17 4.10 -11.06
N THR A 175 -7.93 4.49 -10.84
CA THR A 175 -6.89 4.57 -11.90
C THR A 175 -6.66 3.21 -12.55
N ALA A 176 -6.59 2.12 -11.78
CA ALA A 176 -6.41 0.78 -12.32
C ALA A 176 -7.64 0.32 -13.13
N LYS A 177 -8.85 0.60 -12.65
CA LYS A 177 -10.10 0.28 -13.34
C LYS A 177 -10.24 1.05 -14.65
N GLU A 178 -10.01 2.36 -14.65
CA GLU A 178 -10.05 3.21 -15.85
C GLU A 178 -9.05 2.76 -16.91
N ALA A 179 -7.89 2.25 -16.48
CA ALA A 179 -6.92 1.64 -17.37
C ALA A 179 -7.32 0.25 -17.90
N GLY A 180 -8.42 -0.32 -17.44
CA GLY A 180 -8.96 -1.61 -17.90
C GLY A 180 -8.38 -2.83 -17.21
N PHE A 181 -7.77 -2.68 -16.03
CA PHE A 181 -7.41 -3.80 -15.17
C PHE A 181 -8.62 -4.33 -14.40
N ARG A 182 -8.59 -5.63 -14.05
CA ARG A 182 -9.44 -6.17 -12.99
C ARG A 182 -8.81 -5.80 -11.65
N VAL A 183 -9.64 -5.40 -10.70
CA VAL A 183 -9.21 -4.97 -9.37
C VAL A 183 -9.88 -5.81 -8.30
N ALA A 184 -9.06 -6.34 -7.40
CA ALA A 184 -9.48 -6.90 -6.13
C ALA A 184 -9.18 -5.86 -5.03
N ALA A 185 -10.23 -5.23 -4.52
CA ALA A 185 -10.10 -4.30 -3.42
C ALA A 185 -9.93 -5.06 -2.10
N VAL A 186 -8.96 -4.64 -1.32
CA VAL A 186 -8.66 -5.20 -0.01
C VAL A 186 -9.11 -4.20 1.05
N TYR A 187 -9.90 -4.64 2.01
CA TYR A 187 -10.31 -3.78 3.11
C TYR A 187 -9.11 -3.27 3.90
N ASP A 188 -9.08 -1.96 4.10
CA ASP A 188 -8.24 -1.31 5.10
C ASP A 188 -9.06 -0.31 5.90
N ARG A 189 -8.82 -0.25 7.22
CA ARG A 189 -9.55 0.66 8.11
C ARG A 189 -9.34 2.13 7.75
N ASP A 190 -8.19 2.45 7.17
CA ASP A 190 -7.88 3.82 6.78
C ASP A 190 -8.69 4.30 5.58
N SER A 191 -9.30 3.38 4.82
CA SER A 191 -10.24 3.69 3.73
C SER A 191 -11.72 3.48 4.12
N GLU A 192 -12.05 3.43 5.43
CA GLU A 192 -13.42 3.12 5.91
C GLU A 192 -14.50 4.01 5.31
N GLU A 193 -14.26 5.31 5.22
CA GLU A 193 -15.22 6.28 4.68
C GLU A 193 -15.50 6.08 3.18
N GLU A 194 -14.55 5.50 2.44
CA GLU A 194 -14.60 5.28 0.99
C GLU A 194 -15.10 3.87 0.62
N GLN A 195 -15.33 2.98 1.60
CA GLN A 195 -15.65 1.57 1.37
C GLN A 195 -16.89 1.35 0.48
N GLY A 196 -17.88 2.24 0.55
CA GLY A 196 -19.06 2.16 -0.32
C GLY A 196 -18.71 2.32 -1.80
N GLU A 197 -17.86 3.29 -2.13
CA GLU A 197 -17.42 3.55 -3.49
C GLU A 197 -16.41 2.49 -3.99
N ILE A 198 -15.48 2.08 -3.12
CA ILE A 198 -14.51 1.01 -3.38
C ILE A 198 -15.23 -0.28 -3.79
N LYS A 199 -16.26 -0.70 -3.01
CA LYS A 199 -17.06 -1.90 -3.31
C LYS A 199 -17.82 -1.80 -4.62
N ALA A 200 -18.33 -0.62 -4.96
CA ALA A 200 -19.05 -0.41 -6.21
C ALA A 200 -18.14 -0.44 -7.44
N LEU A 201 -16.88 -0.06 -7.30
CA LEU A 201 -15.92 0.09 -8.40
C LEU A 201 -15.10 -1.18 -8.66
N ALA A 202 -14.73 -1.91 -7.62
CA ALA A 202 -13.89 -3.10 -7.71
C ALA A 202 -14.62 -4.29 -8.35
N ASP A 203 -13.87 -5.17 -9.03
CA ASP A 203 -14.42 -6.45 -9.54
C ASP A 203 -14.57 -7.47 -8.43
N TYR A 204 -13.70 -7.40 -7.43
CA TYR A 204 -13.69 -8.25 -6.23
C TYR A 204 -13.43 -7.37 -5.01
N TYR A 205 -14.05 -7.73 -3.90
CA TYR A 205 -13.80 -7.08 -2.61
C TYR A 205 -13.59 -8.14 -1.55
N ILE A 206 -12.51 -8.02 -0.78
CA ILE A 206 -12.15 -8.93 0.29
C ILE A 206 -11.87 -8.15 1.58
N THR A 207 -12.24 -8.72 2.71
CA THR A 207 -11.88 -8.21 4.03
C THR A 207 -10.65 -8.90 4.59
N SER A 208 -10.34 -10.11 4.11
CA SER A 208 -9.15 -10.88 4.43
C SER A 208 -8.75 -11.74 3.22
N PHE A 209 -7.47 -11.95 3.03
CA PHE A 209 -6.98 -12.91 2.03
C PHE A 209 -7.39 -14.35 2.33
N GLU A 210 -7.84 -14.64 3.54
CA GLU A 210 -8.36 -15.96 3.94
C GLU A 210 -9.57 -16.36 3.12
N GLU A 211 -10.44 -15.40 2.77
CA GLU A 211 -11.63 -15.63 1.92
C GLU A 211 -11.28 -16.23 0.56
N LEU A 212 -10.09 -15.92 0.02
CA LEU A 212 -9.69 -16.35 -1.32
C LEU A 212 -9.29 -17.84 -1.41
N TYR A 213 -9.08 -18.51 -0.30
CA TYR A 213 -8.75 -19.93 -0.28
C TYR A 213 -9.68 -20.78 0.58
N GLU A 214 -10.45 -20.20 1.49
CA GLU A 214 -11.47 -20.94 2.25
C GLU A 214 -12.67 -21.31 1.40
N ALA A 215 -13.06 -20.46 0.45
CA ALA A 215 -14.12 -20.76 -0.51
C ALA A 215 -13.82 -21.97 -1.40
N GLN A 216 -12.55 -22.33 -1.60
CA GLN A 216 -12.14 -23.53 -2.36
C GLN A 216 -12.20 -24.82 -1.54
N THR A 217 -12.27 -24.73 -0.21
CA THR A 217 -12.31 -25.89 0.69
C THR A 217 -13.74 -26.41 0.94
N LEU A 218 -14.77 -25.68 0.51
CA LEU A 218 -16.18 -26.00 0.69
C LEU A 218 -16.88 -26.48 -0.62
N GLY A 219 -16.15 -26.70 -1.68
CA GLY A 219 -16.58 -27.28 -2.98
C GLY A 219 -15.79 -28.54 -3.28
#